data_cd5240da6716acf062b141a01a4ba1b6
#
_entry.id   cd5240da6716acf062b141a01a4ba1b6
#
_cell.length_a   1.000
_cell.length_b   1.000
_cell.length_c   1.000
_cell.angle_alpha   90.00
_cell.angle_beta   90.00
_cell.angle_gamma   90.00
#
_symmetry.space_group_name_H-M   'P 1'
#
loop_
_entity.id
_entity.type
_entity.pdbx_description
1 polymer ?
#
loop_
_entity_poly.entity_id
_entity_poly.type
_entity_poly.pdbx_seq_one_letter_code
_entity_poly.pdbx_strand_id
1 'polypeptide(L)'
;MNLQNKKKKLSIRVVIHPCKASAAGVYSLAIRVLYCRKKKEYSLGWRVHESNYRRDADRVVYSSEGILTRREVSLVNRLIRNEKEDLVRNYRLLERTAPGFTLERLMLKHRKEQYDQSVDKFILQYIDTLLEEGKQSTAASYTSGLYSLLRFCSLRKINFKDIDYVFVTDYIHYLR
;
A
#
# COMPACT_ATOMS: atom_id res chain seq x y z
N MET A 1 -25.26 23.06 29.59
CA MET A 1 -24.10 23.41 28.74
C MET A 1 -23.95 22.33 27.69
N ASN A 2 -24.45 22.59 26.46
CA ASN A 2 -24.34 21.65 25.32
C ASN A 2 -22.96 21.79 24.70
N LEU A 3 -22.01 20.96 25.08
CA LEU A 3 -20.78 20.77 24.33
C LEU A 3 -21.15 20.02 23.03
N GLN A 4 -21.33 20.79 21.97
CA GLN A 4 -21.53 20.27 20.63
C GLN A 4 -20.44 19.25 20.31
N ASN A 5 -20.85 18.01 20.19
CA ASN A 5 -20.06 16.87 19.75
C ASN A 5 -19.68 17.13 18.29
N LYS A 6 -18.65 17.97 18.04
CA LYS A 6 -18.08 18.17 16.71
C LYS A 6 -17.62 16.79 16.25
N LYS A 7 -18.40 16.14 15.38
CA LYS A 7 -18.05 14.85 14.77
C LYS A 7 -16.58 14.89 14.33
N LYS A 8 -15.76 14.10 15.00
CA LYS A 8 -14.35 13.92 14.67
C LYS A 8 -14.28 13.31 13.26
N LYS A 9 -14.00 14.12 12.25
CA LYS A 9 -14.02 13.69 10.84
C LYS A 9 -12.67 13.13 10.44
N LEU A 10 -12.64 11.88 9.99
CA LEU A 10 -11.48 11.30 9.30
C LEU A 10 -11.36 11.93 7.91
N SER A 11 -10.15 12.36 7.53
CA SER A 11 -9.82 12.79 6.17
C SER A 11 -8.62 11.99 5.68
N ILE A 12 -8.75 11.41 4.48
CA ILE A 12 -7.72 10.62 3.82
C ILE A 12 -7.49 11.23 2.45
N ARG A 13 -6.26 11.65 2.17
CA ARG A 13 -5.87 12.30 0.91
C ARG A 13 -4.64 11.62 0.32
N VAL A 14 -4.57 11.60 -1.00
CA VAL A 14 -3.32 11.32 -1.71
C VAL A 14 -2.50 12.60 -1.76
N VAL A 15 -1.21 12.49 -1.56
CA VAL A 15 -0.27 13.62 -1.64
C VAL A 15 1.02 13.17 -2.32
N ILE A 16 1.75 14.14 -2.87
CA ILE A 16 3.06 13.91 -3.45
C ILE A 16 4.11 14.72 -2.69
N HIS A 17 5.31 14.14 -2.53
CA HIS A 17 6.45 14.77 -1.85
C HIS A 17 7.68 14.76 -2.75
N PRO A 18 8.49 15.85 -2.76
CA PRO A 18 9.75 15.89 -3.49
C PRO A 18 10.67 14.73 -3.10
N CYS A 19 11.27 14.08 -4.09
CA CYS A 19 12.29 13.05 -3.89
C CYS A 19 13.68 13.66 -4.02
N LYS A 20 14.47 13.64 -2.96
CA LYS A 20 15.84 14.24 -2.94
C LYS A 20 16.80 13.65 -3.97
N ALA A 21 16.57 12.45 -4.47
CA ALA A 21 17.44 11.71 -5.40
C ALA A 21 16.78 11.46 -6.78
N SER A 22 15.72 12.19 -7.13
CA SER A 22 14.99 11.98 -8.39
C SER A 22 15.22 13.12 -9.37
N ALA A 23 15.00 12.82 -10.67
CA ALA A 23 14.96 13.82 -11.72
C ALA A 23 13.91 14.91 -11.40
N ALA A 24 14.09 16.10 -11.97
CA ALA A 24 13.14 17.21 -11.81
C ALA A 24 11.71 16.77 -12.16
N GLY A 25 10.75 17.18 -11.35
CA GLY A 25 9.33 16.84 -11.55
C GLY A 25 8.89 15.46 -11.06
N VAL A 26 9.76 14.65 -10.43
CA VAL A 26 9.44 13.33 -9.89
C VAL A 26 9.25 13.39 -8.38
N TYR A 27 8.12 12.85 -7.91
CA TYR A 27 7.66 12.90 -6.53
C TYR A 27 7.34 11.52 -5.98
N SER A 28 7.48 11.34 -4.67
CA SER A 28 6.99 10.17 -3.96
C SER A 28 5.50 10.29 -3.68
N LEU A 29 4.74 9.26 -4.01
CA LEU A 29 3.30 9.18 -3.74
C LEU A 29 3.06 8.70 -2.31
N ALA A 30 2.19 9.38 -1.57
CA ALA A 30 1.90 9.07 -0.18
C ALA A 30 0.41 9.21 0.15
N ILE A 31 -0.03 8.53 1.21
CA ILE A 31 -1.33 8.75 1.84
C ILE A 31 -1.14 9.66 3.06
N ARG A 32 -1.97 10.69 3.12
CA ARG A 32 -2.12 11.59 4.27
C ARG A 32 -3.41 11.28 4.99
N VAL A 33 -3.31 10.98 6.27
CA VAL A 33 -4.45 10.73 7.15
C VAL A 33 -4.52 11.85 8.18
N LEU A 34 -5.68 12.51 8.27
CA LEU A 34 -5.97 13.52 9.30
C LEU A 34 -7.12 13.02 10.17
N TYR A 35 -6.91 13.08 11.48
CA TYR A 35 -7.93 12.75 12.46
C TYR A 35 -7.68 13.54 13.76
N CYS A 36 -8.70 14.17 14.31
CA CYS A 36 -8.59 14.97 15.55
C CYS A 36 -7.45 16.00 15.51
N ARG A 37 -7.30 16.75 14.41
CA ARG A 37 -6.24 17.75 14.16
C ARG A 37 -4.82 17.17 14.10
N LYS A 38 -4.63 15.87 14.23
CA LYS A 38 -3.35 15.20 14.04
C LYS A 38 -3.23 14.71 12.62
N LYS A 39 -1.99 14.73 12.10
CA LYS A 39 -1.63 14.31 10.74
C LYS A 39 -0.61 13.19 10.80
N LYS A 40 -0.80 12.17 9.99
CA LYS A 40 0.19 11.13 9.67
C LYS A 40 0.24 10.91 8.17
N GLU A 41 1.42 10.60 7.66
CA GLU A 41 1.67 10.29 6.26
C GLU A 41 2.54 9.06 6.13
N TYR A 42 2.31 8.29 5.06
CA TYR A 42 3.16 7.16 4.70
C TYR A 42 3.23 7.00 3.19
N SER A 43 4.40 6.60 2.70
CA SER A 43 4.64 6.37 1.28
C SER A 43 3.92 5.11 0.79
N LEU A 44 3.43 5.17 -0.45
CA LEU A 44 2.89 4.02 -1.17
C LEU A 44 3.97 3.25 -1.96
N GLY A 45 5.22 3.69 -1.88
CA GLY A 45 6.33 3.08 -2.63
C GLY A 45 6.36 3.43 -4.13
N TRP A 46 5.47 4.31 -4.60
CA TRP A 46 5.41 4.74 -5.99
C TRP A 46 6.02 6.12 -6.19
N ARG A 47 6.66 6.29 -7.35
CA ARG A 47 7.09 7.60 -7.84
C ARG A 47 6.19 8.01 -8.98
N VAL A 48 5.85 9.28 -9.04
CA VAL A 48 4.99 9.87 -10.06
C VAL A 48 5.61 11.17 -10.55
N HIS A 49 5.45 11.48 -11.82
CA HIS A 49 5.75 12.81 -12.33
C HIS A 49 4.59 13.74 -11.98
N GLU A 50 4.83 15.03 -11.86
CA GLU A 50 3.82 16.02 -11.51
C GLU A 50 2.62 15.96 -12.46
N SER A 51 2.88 15.80 -13.76
CA SER A 51 1.83 15.67 -14.79
C SER A 51 0.93 14.44 -14.63
N ASN A 52 1.39 13.41 -13.90
CA ASN A 52 0.59 12.23 -13.58
C ASN A 52 -0.35 12.42 -12.38
N TYR A 53 -0.21 13.52 -11.61
CA TYR A 53 -0.97 13.69 -10.38
C TYR A 53 -2.09 14.72 -10.51
N ARG A 54 -3.30 14.33 -10.14
CA ARG A 54 -4.47 15.22 -10.06
C ARG A 54 -4.90 15.42 -8.60
N ARG A 55 -4.56 16.58 -8.08
CA ARG A 55 -4.81 16.95 -6.68
C ARG A 55 -6.31 17.09 -6.37
N ASP A 56 -7.06 17.66 -7.30
CA ASP A 56 -8.51 17.86 -7.23
C ASP A 56 -9.27 16.54 -7.17
N ALA A 57 -8.84 15.57 -7.98
CA ALA A 57 -9.44 14.24 -8.07
C ALA A 57 -8.79 13.21 -7.10
N ASP A 58 -7.73 13.58 -6.38
CA ASP A 58 -7.04 12.74 -5.40
C ASP A 58 -6.61 11.38 -6.00
N ARG A 59 -6.11 11.40 -7.23
CA ARG A 59 -5.74 10.22 -8.04
C ARG A 59 -4.57 10.50 -8.99
N VAL A 60 -4.04 9.41 -9.55
CA VAL A 60 -3.04 9.43 -10.62
C VAL A 60 -3.72 9.31 -11.98
N VAL A 61 -3.23 10.01 -12.98
CA VAL A 61 -3.71 9.98 -14.36
C VAL A 61 -2.56 9.69 -15.33
N TYR A 62 -2.89 9.15 -16.49
CA TYR A 62 -1.91 9.01 -17.56
C TYR A 62 -1.57 10.38 -18.15
N SER A 63 -0.29 10.61 -18.40
CA SER A 63 0.24 11.76 -19.13
C SER A 63 1.37 11.30 -20.03
N SER A 64 1.46 11.85 -21.22
CA SER A 64 2.57 11.60 -22.16
C SER A 64 3.92 12.11 -21.64
N GLU A 65 3.90 13.13 -20.78
CA GLU A 65 5.07 13.69 -20.10
C GLU A 65 5.39 12.97 -18.79
N GLY A 66 4.54 12.04 -18.40
CA GLY A 66 4.66 11.31 -17.15
C GLY A 66 5.55 10.09 -17.26
N ILE A 67 5.95 9.55 -16.10
CA ILE A 67 6.81 8.36 -16.01
C ILE A 67 6.02 7.05 -15.90
N LEU A 68 4.68 7.12 -15.83
CA LEU A 68 3.83 5.94 -15.63
C LEU A 68 3.11 5.54 -16.93
N THR A 69 3.12 4.27 -17.23
CA THR A 69 2.30 3.66 -18.29
C THR A 69 0.82 3.68 -17.88
N ARG A 70 -0.09 3.53 -18.85
CA ARG A 70 -1.55 3.41 -18.59
C ARG A 70 -1.87 2.27 -17.63
N ARG A 71 -1.14 1.15 -17.73
CA ARG A 71 -1.29 -0.01 -16.85
C ARG A 71 -0.86 0.32 -15.41
N GLU A 72 0.30 0.95 -15.23
CA GLU A 72 0.77 1.37 -13.91
C GLU A 72 -0.17 2.39 -13.25
N VAL A 73 -0.72 3.33 -14.02
CA VAL A 73 -1.75 4.26 -13.53
C VAL A 73 -2.96 3.50 -12.96
N SER A 74 -3.42 2.45 -13.65
CA SER A 74 -4.54 1.63 -13.18
C SER A 74 -4.19 0.88 -11.90
N LEU A 75 -2.98 0.31 -11.82
CA LEU A 75 -2.48 -0.38 -10.62
C LEU A 75 -2.36 0.57 -9.43
N VAL A 76 -1.77 1.75 -9.64
CA VAL A 76 -1.61 2.77 -8.58
C VAL A 76 -2.96 3.24 -8.06
N ASN A 77 -3.92 3.52 -8.95
CA ASN A 77 -5.24 3.95 -8.53
C ASN A 77 -6.01 2.85 -7.78
N ARG A 78 -5.83 1.58 -8.15
CA ARG A 78 -6.37 0.43 -7.40
C ARG A 78 -5.75 0.36 -6.01
N LEU A 79 -4.42 0.49 -5.89
CA LEU A 79 -3.73 0.55 -4.61
C LEU A 79 -4.26 1.69 -3.73
N ILE A 80 -4.36 2.91 -4.28
CA ILE A 80 -4.91 4.08 -3.57
C ILE A 80 -6.31 3.79 -3.02
N ARG A 81 -7.17 3.17 -3.83
CA ARG A 81 -8.54 2.83 -3.44
C ARG A 81 -8.55 1.85 -2.28
N ASN A 82 -7.82 0.74 -2.42
CA ASN A 82 -7.71 -0.29 -1.40
C ASN A 82 -7.21 0.28 -0.07
N GLU A 83 -6.14 1.09 -0.10
CA GLU A 83 -5.60 1.75 1.09
C GLU A 83 -6.64 2.65 1.80
N LYS A 84 -7.39 3.42 1.02
CA LYS A 84 -8.46 4.28 1.56
C LYS A 84 -9.60 3.47 2.18
N GLU A 85 -10.03 2.40 1.51
CA GLU A 85 -11.09 1.50 2.00
C GLU A 85 -10.67 0.81 3.30
N ASP A 86 -9.44 0.29 3.37
CA ASP A 86 -8.90 -0.36 4.56
C ASP A 86 -8.81 0.62 5.74
N LEU A 87 -8.33 1.85 5.51
CA LEU A 87 -8.30 2.88 6.54
C LEU A 87 -9.70 3.25 7.05
N VAL A 88 -10.68 3.38 6.15
CA VAL A 88 -12.07 3.67 6.52
C VAL A 88 -12.68 2.50 7.29
N ARG A 89 -12.41 1.25 6.88
CA ARG A 89 -12.86 0.05 7.60
C ARG A 89 -12.29 0.04 9.03
N ASN A 90 -10.99 0.25 9.17
CA ASN A 90 -10.31 0.29 10.47
C ASN A 90 -10.80 1.42 11.35
N TYR A 91 -11.04 2.58 10.78
CA TYR A 91 -11.65 3.70 11.46
C TYR A 91 -13.04 3.33 12.03
N ARG A 92 -13.94 2.79 11.20
CA ARG A 92 -15.29 2.38 11.62
C ARG A 92 -15.26 1.31 12.70
N LEU A 93 -14.33 0.36 12.61
CA LEU A 93 -14.17 -0.66 13.63
C LEU A 93 -13.72 -0.05 14.96
N LEU A 94 -12.74 0.86 14.94
CA LEU A 94 -12.27 1.54 16.14
C LEU A 94 -13.33 2.48 16.75
N GLU A 95 -14.16 3.14 15.93
CA GLU A 95 -15.30 3.92 16.44
C GLU A 95 -16.25 3.08 17.30
N ARG A 96 -16.47 1.81 16.91
CA ARG A 96 -17.36 0.89 17.64
C ARG A 96 -16.70 0.25 18.85
N THR A 97 -15.42 -0.15 18.73
CA THR A 97 -14.75 -0.99 19.74
C THR A 97 -13.91 -0.18 20.75
N ALA A 98 -13.54 1.03 20.42
CA ALA A 98 -12.67 1.87 21.24
C ALA A 98 -13.01 3.37 21.03
N PRO A 99 -14.18 3.84 21.49
CA PRO A 99 -14.57 5.24 21.33
C PRO A 99 -13.49 6.19 21.88
N GLY A 100 -13.17 7.25 21.12
CA GLY A 100 -12.13 8.20 21.51
C GLY A 100 -10.69 7.78 21.16
N PHE A 101 -10.50 6.77 20.34
CA PHE A 101 -9.18 6.34 19.87
C PHE A 101 -8.38 7.48 19.24
N THR A 102 -7.06 7.31 19.18
CA THR A 102 -6.13 8.28 18.59
C THR A 102 -5.75 7.93 17.17
N LEU A 103 -5.20 8.90 16.43
CA LEU A 103 -4.66 8.64 15.08
C LEU A 103 -3.55 7.58 15.11
N GLU A 104 -2.70 7.59 16.14
CA GLU A 104 -1.63 6.62 16.32
C GLU A 104 -2.19 5.19 16.41
N ARG A 105 -3.29 4.98 17.16
CA ARG A 105 -3.94 3.68 17.29
C ARG A 105 -4.55 3.21 15.97
N LEU A 106 -5.14 4.12 15.18
CA LEU A 106 -5.63 3.82 13.83
C LEU A 106 -4.49 3.36 12.91
N MET A 107 -3.39 4.11 12.92
CA MET A 107 -2.23 3.78 12.08
C MET A 107 -1.55 2.47 12.50
N LEU A 108 -1.48 2.19 13.80
CA LEU A 108 -0.93 0.93 14.31
C LEU A 108 -1.78 -0.26 13.86
N LYS A 109 -3.11 -0.17 13.99
CA LYS A 109 -4.03 -1.20 13.54
C LYS A 109 -3.91 -1.43 12.03
N HIS A 110 -3.89 -0.36 11.24
CA HIS A 110 -3.75 -0.43 9.80
C HIS A 110 -2.43 -1.10 9.37
N ARG A 111 -1.31 -0.74 10.01
CA ARG A 111 -0.01 -1.39 9.77
C ARG A 111 -0.01 -2.87 10.13
N LYS A 112 -0.63 -3.24 11.25
CA LYS A 112 -0.71 -4.64 11.68
C LYS A 112 -1.49 -5.47 10.66
N GLU A 113 -2.65 -5.00 10.20
CA GLU A 113 -3.42 -5.69 9.17
C GLU A 113 -2.67 -5.81 7.84
N GLN A 114 -1.94 -4.77 7.41
CA GLN A 114 -1.08 -4.86 6.23
C GLN A 114 0.06 -5.86 6.42
N TYR A 115 0.59 -5.96 7.64
CA TYR A 115 1.63 -6.94 7.96
C TYR A 115 1.09 -8.36 7.88
N ASP A 116 -0.07 -8.61 8.48
CA ASP A 116 -0.69 -9.93 8.54
C ASP A 116 -1.19 -10.40 7.15
N GLN A 117 -1.37 -9.48 6.19
CA GLN A 117 -1.80 -9.77 4.82
C GLN A 117 -0.66 -9.78 3.79
N SER A 118 0.58 -9.61 4.22
CA SER A 118 1.74 -9.54 3.35
C SER A 118 2.14 -10.92 2.86
N VAL A 119 2.15 -11.11 1.53
CA VAL A 119 2.51 -12.39 0.88
C VAL A 119 3.98 -12.72 1.08
N ASP A 120 4.85 -11.73 0.94
CA ASP A 120 6.29 -11.89 1.13
C ASP A 120 6.64 -12.41 2.52
N LYS A 121 5.99 -11.88 3.56
CA LYS A 121 6.21 -12.34 4.94
C LYS A 121 5.63 -13.72 5.21
N PHE A 122 4.45 -14.00 4.66
CA PHE A 122 3.87 -15.33 4.75
C PHE A 122 4.80 -16.39 4.12
N ILE A 123 5.35 -16.10 2.93
CA ILE A 123 6.28 -17.01 2.26
C ILE A 123 7.58 -17.16 3.07
N LEU A 124 8.14 -16.07 3.63
CA LEU A 124 9.33 -16.12 4.47
C LEU A 124 9.11 -17.00 5.71
N GLN A 125 7.99 -16.81 6.44
CA GLN A 125 7.65 -17.66 7.59
C GLN A 125 7.52 -19.13 7.20
N TYR A 126 6.93 -19.41 6.03
CA TYR A 126 6.81 -20.78 5.52
C TYR A 126 8.19 -21.38 5.17
N ILE A 127 9.09 -20.58 4.58
CA ILE A 127 10.49 -20.99 4.34
C ILE A 127 11.18 -21.34 5.65
N ASP A 128 11.04 -20.52 6.70
CA ASP A 128 11.62 -20.78 8.01
C ASP A 128 11.10 -22.11 8.59
N THR A 129 9.80 -22.37 8.50
CA THR A 129 9.19 -23.65 8.90
C THR A 129 9.78 -24.85 8.12
N LEU A 130 9.94 -24.71 6.80
CA LEU A 130 10.55 -25.77 5.98
C LEU A 130 12.01 -26.05 6.37
N LEU A 131 12.78 -25.03 6.73
CA LEU A 131 14.16 -25.17 7.21
C LEU A 131 14.20 -25.88 8.56
N GLU A 132 13.30 -25.54 9.49
CA GLU A 132 13.17 -26.23 10.79
C GLU A 132 12.81 -27.73 10.62
N GLU A 133 11.98 -28.04 9.61
CA GLU A 133 11.62 -29.42 9.23
C GLU A 133 12.73 -30.17 8.46
N GLY A 134 13.87 -29.54 8.18
CA GLY A 134 14.97 -30.12 7.42
C GLY A 134 14.73 -30.21 5.90
N LYS A 135 13.68 -29.59 5.35
CA LYS A 135 13.30 -29.62 3.93
C LYS A 135 14.02 -28.54 3.11
N GLN A 136 15.35 -28.56 3.12
CA GLN A 136 16.22 -27.53 2.53
C GLN A 136 15.97 -27.30 1.03
N SER A 137 15.81 -28.36 0.24
CA SER A 137 15.56 -28.25 -1.20
C SER A 137 14.24 -27.52 -1.51
N THR A 138 13.19 -27.84 -0.75
CA THR A 138 11.89 -27.17 -0.89
C THR A 138 11.98 -25.71 -0.46
N ALA A 139 12.65 -25.40 0.65
CA ALA A 139 12.89 -24.04 1.11
C ALA A 139 13.63 -23.20 0.06
N ALA A 140 14.67 -23.77 -0.59
CA ALA A 140 15.40 -23.12 -1.67
C ALA A 140 14.49 -22.78 -2.87
N SER A 141 13.58 -23.69 -3.24
CA SER A 141 12.61 -23.47 -4.32
C SER A 141 11.64 -22.33 -4.00
N TYR A 142 11.09 -22.29 -2.76
CA TYR A 142 10.25 -21.19 -2.32
C TYR A 142 10.99 -19.86 -2.25
N THR A 143 12.25 -19.87 -1.83
CA THR A 143 13.13 -18.70 -1.80
C THR A 143 13.32 -18.12 -3.20
N SER A 144 13.62 -18.96 -4.19
CA SER A 144 13.77 -18.55 -5.59
C SER A 144 12.47 -18.00 -6.16
N GLY A 145 11.34 -18.64 -5.86
CA GLY A 145 10.01 -18.16 -6.25
C GLY A 145 9.68 -16.78 -5.64
N LEU A 146 10.01 -16.58 -4.36
CA LEU A 146 9.81 -15.31 -3.70
C LEU A 146 10.65 -14.19 -4.34
N TYR A 147 11.92 -14.43 -4.64
CA TYR A 147 12.76 -13.45 -5.32
C TYR A 147 12.24 -13.11 -6.72
N SER A 148 11.76 -14.10 -7.48
CA SER A 148 11.15 -13.87 -8.78
C SER A 148 9.89 -13.00 -8.66
N LEU A 149 9.03 -13.30 -7.70
CA LEU A 149 7.81 -12.54 -7.42
C LEU A 149 8.12 -11.09 -7.01
N LEU A 150 9.09 -10.90 -6.13
CA LEU A 150 9.53 -9.56 -5.70
C LEU A 150 10.11 -8.73 -6.85
N ARG A 151 10.88 -9.36 -7.75
CA ARG A 151 11.38 -8.69 -8.97
C ARG A 151 10.24 -8.28 -9.89
N PHE A 152 9.29 -9.17 -10.16
CA PHE A 152 8.09 -8.86 -10.94
C PHE A 152 7.33 -7.67 -10.37
N CYS A 153 7.22 -7.57 -9.06
CA CYS A 153 6.57 -6.47 -8.36
C CYS A 153 7.47 -5.26 -8.14
N SER A 154 8.67 -5.21 -8.74
CA SER A 154 9.67 -4.14 -8.55
C SER A 154 9.99 -3.91 -7.07
N LEU A 155 10.18 -4.99 -6.30
CA LEU A 155 10.48 -5.01 -4.86
C LEU A 155 9.41 -4.33 -3.98
N ARG A 156 8.18 -4.23 -4.46
CA ARG A 156 7.06 -3.66 -3.71
C ARG A 156 6.39 -4.74 -2.86
N LYS A 157 5.85 -4.32 -1.73
CA LYS A 157 5.05 -5.21 -0.88
C LYS A 157 3.81 -5.69 -1.63
N ILE A 158 3.55 -6.99 -1.54
CA ILE A 158 2.40 -7.65 -2.13
C ILE A 158 1.51 -8.14 -0.99
N ASN A 159 0.22 -7.82 -1.04
CA ASN A 159 -0.76 -8.40 -0.14
C ASN A 159 -1.57 -9.47 -0.87
N PHE A 160 -2.14 -10.43 -0.13
CA PHE A 160 -3.00 -11.47 -0.73
C PHE A 160 -4.16 -10.89 -1.55
N LYS A 161 -4.72 -9.76 -1.14
CA LYS A 161 -5.79 -9.06 -1.88
C LYS A 161 -5.37 -8.50 -3.23
N ASP A 162 -4.07 -8.35 -3.48
CA ASP A 162 -3.53 -7.81 -4.74
C ASP A 162 -3.29 -8.91 -5.77
N ILE A 163 -3.38 -10.20 -5.35
CA ILE A 163 -3.26 -11.38 -6.21
C ILE A 163 -4.63 -11.72 -6.78
N ASP A 164 -4.92 -11.18 -7.95
CA ASP A 164 -6.10 -11.52 -8.75
C ASP A 164 -5.70 -12.30 -10.02
N TYR A 165 -6.70 -12.67 -10.83
CA TYR A 165 -6.46 -13.39 -12.08
C TYR A 165 -5.51 -12.65 -13.04
N VAL A 166 -5.65 -11.32 -13.12
CA VAL A 166 -4.80 -10.49 -13.99
C VAL A 166 -3.37 -10.52 -13.48
N PHE A 167 -3.17 -10.36 -12.17
CA PHE A 167 -1.84 -10.46 -11.56
C PHE A 167 -1.16 -11.80 -11.87
N VAL A 168 -1.88 -12.92 -11.69
CA VAL A 168 -1.34 -14.26 -11.95
C VAL A 168 -0.99 -14.43 -13.43
N THR A 169 -1.85 -14.01 -14.34
CA THR A 169 -1.61 -14.08 -15.79
C THR A 169 -0.38 -13.27 -16.18
N ASP A 170 -0.24 -12.07 -15.66
CA ASP A 170 0.91 -11.20 -15.90
C ASP A 170 2.22 -11.79 -15.37
N TYR A 171 2.16 -12.42 -14.19
CA TYR A 171 3.32 -13.07 -13.61
C TYR A 171 3.74 -14.29 -14.44
N ILE A 172 2.79 -15.10 -14.93
CA ILE A 172 3.09 -16.22 -15.85
C ILE A 172 3.75 -15.71 -17.13
N HIS A 173 3.31 -14.60 -17.69
CA HIS A 173 3.96 -13.97 -18.86
C HIS A 173 5.37 -13.47 -18.57
N TYR A 174 5.61 -12.96 -17.38
CA TYR A 174 6.93 -12.52 -16.93
C TYR A 174 7.93 -13.70 -16.79
N LEU A 175 7.45 -14.89 -16.43
CA LEU A 175 8.28 -16.10 -16.25
C LEU A 175 8.67 -16.80 -17.57
N ARG A 176 8.06 -16.45 -18.69
CA ARG A 176 8.35 -16.99 -20.04
C ARG A 176 9.41 -16.18 -20.75
#